data_31f6b83da9f57aed300c15f8500e1b6b
#
_entry.id   31f6b83da9f57aed300c15f8500e1b6b
#
_cell.length_a   1.000
_cell.length_b   1.000
_cell.length_c   1.000
_cell.angle_alpha   90.00
_cell.angle_beta   90.00
_cell.angle_gamma   90.00
#
_symmetry.space_group_name_H-M   'P 1'
#
loop_
_entity.id
_entity.type
_entity.pdbx_description
1 polymer ?
#
loop_
_entity_poly.entity_id
_entity_poly.type
_entity_poly.pdbx_seq_one_letter_code
_entity_poly.pdbx_strand_id
1 'polypeptide(L)'
;MKSLITKFSQWLTAILLGTLGFSACSDSKSEWDTPVMYGSPTVDYQTEGRVTDSENNPIPGLKVVLTEKPRNYSNIDNIVTQTLTTDADGKFTSEITRGTDGYSGTLTITDIDQEENGGYFSEETISLDDVESSTKILKEGADIATTFHVNVSLERQESDGE
;
A
#
# COMPACT_ATOMS: atom_id res chain seq x y z
N MET A 1 13.00 36.65 73.89
CA MET A 1 12.74 37.17 72.53
C MET A 1 13.42 36.35 71.40
N LYS A 2 14.56 35.75 71.59
CA LYS A 2 15.23 34.98 70.52
C LYS A 2 14.50 33.71 70.06
N SER A 3 13.72 33.03 70.91
CA SER A 3 13.04 31.80 70.60
C SER A 3 11.77 31.97 69.74
N LEU A 4 11.13 33.10 69.77
CA LEU A 4 9.92 33.42 68.96
C LEU A 4 10.31 33.73 67.51
N ILE A 5 11.42 34.40 67.31
CA ILE A 5 11.90 34.76 65.95
C ILE A 5 12.34 33.54 65.15
N THR A 6 12.98 32.55 65.81
CA THR A 6 13.37 31.30 65.15
C THR A 6 12.18 30.43 64.75
N LYS A 7 11.16 30.35 65.57
CA LYS A 7 9.94 29.59 65.23
C LYS A 7 9.14 30.25 64.11
N PHE A 8 9.08 31.58 64.07
CA PHE A 8 8.42 32.34 63.02
C PHE A 8 9.15 32.20 61.68
N SER A 9 10.48 32.24 61.67
CA SER A 9 11.28 32.01 60.49
C SER A 9 11.12 30.60 59.89
N GLN A 10 11.06 29.56 60.73
CA GLN A 10 10.84 28.20 60.28
C GLN A 10 9.44 27.99 59.68
N TRP A 11 8.42 28.62 60.25
CA TRP A 11 7.05 28.52 59.71
C TRP A 11 6.91 29.25 58.39
N LEU A 12 7.58 30.42 58.23
CA LEU A 12 7.59 31.19 57.00
C LEU A 12 8.30 30.44 55.86
N THR A 13 9.40 29.74 56.18
CA THR A 13 10.14 28.91 55.21
C THR A 13 9.33 27.72 54.75
N ALA A 14 8.55 27.09 55.64
CA ALA A 14 7.69 25.98 55.28
C ALA A 14 6.53 26.39 54.35
N ILE A 15 5.93 27.58 54.59
CA ILE A 15 4.93 28.15 53.70
C ILE A 15 5.50 28.50 52.34
N LEU A 16 6.69 29.11 52.30
CA LEU A 16 7.37 29.49 51.05
C LEU A 16 7.75 28.28 50.20
N LEU A 17 8.19 27.17 50.83
CA LEU A 17 8.47 25.93 50.15
C LEU A 17 7.18 25.24 49.66
N GLY A 18 6.07 25.38 50.39
CA GLY A 18 4.78 24.84 49.97
C GLY A 18 4.13 25.59 48.82
N THR A 19 4.40 26.89 48.68
CA THR A 19 3.88 27.71 47.55
C THR A 19 4.77 27.73 46.32
N LEU A 20 6.06 27.37 46.45
CA LEU A 20 6.99 27.28 45.33
C LEU A 20 6.97 25.93 44.66
N GLY A 21 5.88 25.26 44.80
CA GLY A 21 5.48 24.27 43.82
C GLY A 21 6.05 22.91 44.05
N PHE A 22 5.34 22.01 44.14
CA PHE A 22 5.34 20.73 43.48
C PHE A 22 4.00 20.51 42.80
N SER A 23 3.50 21.52 42.09
CA SER A 23 2.47 21.31 41.08
C SER A 23 3.09 20.92 39.74
N ALA A 24 4.20 20.16 39.75
CA ALA A 24 4.81 19.59 38.57
C ALA A 24 4.46 18.11 38.40
N CYS A 25 3.26 17.75 38.83
CA CYS A 25 2.58 16.52 38.39
C CYS A 25 1.11 16.82 38.19
N SER A 26 0.78 17.75 37.31
CA SER A 26 -0.49 17.66 36.63
C SER A 26 -0.28 16.66 35.51
N ASP A 27 -1.07 15.59 35.53
CA ASP A 27 -1.36 14.77 34.36
C ASP A 27 -1.83 15.68 33.21
N SER A 28 -0.90 16.40 32.60
CA SER A 28 -1.05 16.71 31.20
C SER A 28 -0.89 15.37 30.51
N LYS A 29 -1.99 14.68 30.22
CA LYS A 29 -2.03 13.78 29.08
C LYS A 29 -1.42 14.60 27.96
N SER A 30 -0.13 14.40 27.75
CA SER A 30 0.55 14.94 26.60
C SER A 30 -0.19 14.34 25.40
N GLU A 31 -0.73 15.17 24.54
CA GLU A 31 -1.26 14.78 23.23
C GLU A 31 -0.20 14.04 22.37
N TRP A 32 0.92 13.65 22.98
CA TRP A 32 2.06 12.94 22.43
C TRP A 32 2.08 11.45 22.78
N ASP A 33 1.02 10.90 23.40
CA ASP A 33 0.82 9.44 23.58
C ASP A 33 0.23 8.78 22.32
N THR A 34 0.40 9.41 21.15
CA THR A 34 0.35 8.63 19.92
C THR A 34 1.58 7.72 19.94
N PRO A 35 1.42 6.40 19.95
CA PRO A 35 2.57 5.51 19.87
C PRO A 35 3.37 5.92 18.64
N VAL A 36 4.59 6.40 18.87
CA VAL A 36 5.53 6.70 17.79
C VAL A 36 5.86 5.33 17.20
N MET A 37 5.18 4.99 16.12
CA MET A 37 5.47 3.77 15.39
C MET A 37 6.87 3.93 14.79
N TYR A 38 7.84 3.28 15.43
CA TYR A 38 9.17 3.10 14.89
C TYR A 38 9.08 2.04 13.77
N GLY A 39 8.81 2.47 12.58
CA GLY A 39 8.76 1.66 11.38
C GLY A 39 7.90 2.33 10.32
N SER A 40 8.30 2.26 9.06
CA SER A 40 7.40 2.68 8.00
C SER A 40 6.30 1.64 7.87
N PRO A 41 5.07 2.07 7.60
CA PRO A 41 3.99 1.16 7.33
C PRO A 41 4.36 0.24 6.17
N THR A 42 4.03 -1.02 6.28
CA THR A 42 4.11 -1.95 5.16
C THR A 42 2.85 -1.85 4.32
N VAL A 43 3.00 -1.99 3.01
CA VAL A 43 1.90 -1.97 2.05
C VAL A 43 1.86 -3.30 1.34
N ASP A 44 0.72 -3.94 1.37
CA ASP A 44 0.41 -5.14 0.58
C ASP A 44 -0.19 -4.69 -0.75
N TYR A 45 0.49 -5.00 -1.86
CA TYR A 45 0.07 -4.67 -3.22
C TYR A 45 -0.52 -5.90 -3.90
N GLN A 46 -1.63 -5.73 -4.58
CA GLN A 46 -2.27 -6.76 -5.38
C GLN A 46 -2.79 -6.14 -6.68
N THR A 47 -2.70 -6.88 -7.78
CA THR A 47 -3.24 -6.48 -9.07
C THR A 47 -4.32 -7.48 -9.48
N GLU A 48 -5.50 -6.97 -9.80
CA GLU A 48 -6.58 -7.76 -10.35
C GLU A 48 -7.14 -7.09 -11.60
N GLY A 49 -7.70 -7.87 -12.49
CA GLY A 49 -8.22 -7.28 -13.70
C GLY A 49 -9.07 -8.21 -14.54
N ARG A 50 -9.59 -7.64 -15.62
CA ARG A 50 -10.36 -8.36 -16.63
C ARG A 50 -9.95 -7.92 -18.02
N VAL A 51 -9.78 -8.91 -18.90
CA VAL A 51 -9.47 -8.70 -20.32
C VAL A 51 -10.67 -9.14 -21.15
N THR A 52 -11.09 -8.25 -22.06
CA THR A 52 -12.21 -8.48 -22.97
C THR A 52 -11.81 -8.13 -24.39
N ASP A 53 -12.62 -8.55 -25.36
CA ASP A 53 -12.57 -8.02 -26.72
C ASP A 53 -13.33 -6.69 -26.85
N SER A 54 -13.38 -6.14 -28.06
CA SER A 54 -14.08 -4.89 -28.36
C SER A 54 -15.61 -4.99 -28.20
N GLU A 55 -16.16 -6.20 -28.15
CA GLU A 55 -17.59 -6.47 -27.92
C GLU A 55 -17.89 -6.76 -26.44
N ASN A 56 -16.89 -6.61 -25.55
CA ASN A 56 -16.95 -6.89 -24.12
C ASN A 56 -17.10 -8.39 -23.77
N ASN A 57 -16.78 -9.30 -24.69
CA ASN A 57 -16.68 -10.72 -24.38
C ASN A 57 -15.37 -11.01 -23.65
N PRO A 58 -15.35 -11.87 -22.63
CA PRO A 58 -14.13 -12.25 -21.93
C PRO A 58 -13.18 -13.02 -22.83
N ILE A 59 -11.88 -12.77 -22.68
CA ILE A 59 -10.84 -13.53 -23.40
C ILE A 59 -10.10 -14.39 -22.37
N PRO A 60 -10.35 -15.71 -22.33
CA PRO A 60 -9.62 -16.65 -21.50
C PRO A 60 -8.27 -17.03 -22.11
N GLY A 61 -7.39 -17.59 -21.29
CA GLY A 61 -6.14 -18.21 -21.75
C GLY A 61 -4.98 -17.23 -22.04
N LEU A 62 -5.20 -15.93 -21.98
CA LEU A 62 -4.15 -14.95 -22.19
C LEU A 62 -3.09 -15.03 -21.08
N LYS A 63 -1.84 -14.97 -21.48
CA LYS A 63 -0.70 -14.86 -20.56
C LYS A 63 -0.58 -13.40 -20.08
N VAL A 64 -0.57 -13.22 -18.76
CA VAL A 64 -0.39 -11.92 -18.11
C VAL A 64 0.91 -11.96 -17.32
N VAL A 65 1.87 -11.13 -17.68
CA VAL A 65 3.15 -10.99 -16.98
C VAL A 65 3.13 -9.67 -16.21
N LEU A 66 3.10 -9.76 -14.89
CA LEU A 66 3.19 -8.63 -14.00
C LEU A 66 4.62 -8.48 -13.51
N THR A 67 5.24 -7.33 -13.77
CA THR A 67 6.58 -6.98 -13.28
C THR A 67 6.45 -5.82 -12.32
N GLU A 68 6.80 -6.05 -11.06
CA GLU A 68 6.60 -5.15 -9.93
C GLU A 68 7.94 -4.69 -9.37
N LYS A 69 8.00 -3.43 -8.98
CA LYS A 69 9.14 -2.81 -8.30
C LYS A 69 8.67 -2.18 -6.99
N PRO A 70 8.42 -2.98 -5.94
CA PRO A 70 8.08 -2.43 -4.63
C PRO A 70 9.29 -1.67 -4.07
N ARG A 71 9.06 -0.46 -3.58
CA ARG A 71 10.11 0.27 -2.90
C ARG A 71 10.38 -0.37 -1.54
N ASN A 72 11.64 -0.65 -1.26
CA ASN A 72 12.12 -1.15 0.03
C ASN A 72 13.15 -0.18 0.61
N TYR A 73 13.29 -0.17 1.95
CA TYR A 73 14.29 0.67 2.65
C TYR A 73 15.73 0.44 2.23
N SER A 74 16.03 -0.72 1.67
CA SER A 74 17.41 -1.13 1.34
C SER A 74 17.92 -0.59 0.01
N ASN A 75 17.16 0.23 -0.72
CA ASN A 75 17.52 0.72 -2.08
C ASN A 75 17.94 -0.39 -3.07
N ILE A 76 17.61 -1.64 -2.77
CA ILE A 76 17.80 -2.75 -3.69
C ILE A 76 16.54 -2.79 -4.55
N ASP A 77 16.69 -2.66 -5.86
CA ASP A 77 15.61 -2.85 -6.83
C ASP A 77 15.17 -4.32 -6.80
N ASN A 78 14.29 -4.65 -5.88
CA ASN A 78 13.64 -5.96 -5.85
C ASN A 78 12.57 -5.96 -6.93
N ILE A 79 12.93 -6.53 -8.09
CA ILE A 79 11.96 -6.77 -9.15
C ILE A 79 11.27 -8.11 -8.84
N VAL A 80 9.95 -8.08 -8.74
CA VAL A 80 9.12 -9.27 -8.61
C VAL A 80 8.39 -9.47 -9.92
N THR A 81 8.46 -10.67 -10.48
CA THR A 81 7.74 -11.02 -11.71
C THR A 81 6.79 -12.17 -11.41
N GLN A 82 5.54 -11.97 -11.74
CA GLN A 82 4.49 -12.99 -11.64
C GLN A 82 3.96 -13.28 -13.04
N THR A 83 3.69 -14.55 -13.33
CA THR A 83 3.05 -14.97 -14.59
C THR A 83 1.69 -15.56 -14.24
N LEU A 84 0.65 -15.00 -14.80
CA LEU A 84 -0.74 -15.35 -14.59
C LEU A 84 -1.38 -15.73 -15.92
N THR A 85 -2.58 -16.29 -15.86
CA THR A 85 -3.41 -16.61 -17.03
C THR A 85 -4.82 -16.12 -16.77
N THR A 86 -5.49 -15.56 -17.77
CA THR A 86 -6.89 -15.17 -17.64
C THR A 86 -7.79 -16.41 -17.57
N ASP A 87 -8.75 -16.38 -16.66
CA ASP A 87 -9.75 -17.44 -16.48
C ASP A 87 -10.88 -17.38 -17.54
N ALA A 88 -11.90 -18.26 -17.40
CA ALA A 88 -13.05 -18.31 -18.31
C ALA A 88 -13.86 -17.01 -18.39
N ASP A 89 -13.77 -16.15 -17.36
CA ASP A 89 -14.40 -14.84 -17.31
C ASP A 89 -13.48 -13.72 -17.79
N GLY A 90 -12.29 -14.05 -18.30
CA GLY A 90 -11.23 -13.13 -18.69
C GLY A 90 -10.53 -12.45 -17.51
N LYS A 91 -10.71 -12.98 -16.28
CA LYS A 91 -10.15 -12.37 -15.06
C LYS A 91 -8.79 -12.94 -14.70
N PHE A 92 -7.99 -12.12 -14.04
CA PHE A 92 -6.73 -12.53 -13.42
C PHE A 92 -6.56 -11.82 -12.07
N THR A 93 -5.79 -12.44 -11.17
CA THR A 93 -5.46 -11.85 -9.85
C THR A 93 -4.05 -12.27 -9.48
N SER A 94 -3.21 -11.32 -9.09
CA SER A 94 -1.84 -11.57 -8.65
C SER A 94 -1.78 -12.09 -7.21
N GLU A 95 -0.65 -12.70 -6.86
CA GLU A 95 -0.28 -12.86 -5.46
C GLU A 95 0.03 -11.50 -4.83
N ILE A 96 -0.02 -11.43 -3.49
CA ILE A 96 0.27 -10.20 -2.76
C ILE A 96 1.79 -9.97 -2.73
N THR A 97 2.21 -8.79 -3.17
CA THR A 97 3.59 -8.32 -3.05
C THR A 97 3.67 -7.29 -1.93
N ARG A 98 4.59 -7.50 -0.98
CA ARG A 98 4.75 -6.62 0.18
C ARG A 98 5.91 -5.65 -0.03
N GLY A 99 5.67 -4.38 0.23
CA GLY A 99 6.66 -3.29 0.15
C GLY A 99 6.44 -2.22 1.21
N THR A 100 7.14 -1.12 1.03
CA THR A 100 6.90 0.13 1.74
C THR A 100 6.20 1.12 0.83
N ASP A 101 5.91 2.32 1.29
CA ASP A 101 5.30 3.36 0.46
C ASP A 101 6.15 3.62 -0.81
N GLY A 102 5.50 3.52 -1.95
CA GLY A 102 6.09 3.63 -3.27
C GLY A 102 6.17 2.29 -4.02
N TYR A 103 5.50 2.26 -5.15
CA TYR A 103 5.35 1.09 -5.99
C TYR A 103 5.28 1.54 -7.44
N SER A 104 5.88 0.79 -8.33
CA SER A 104 5.70 0.92 -9.76
C SER A 104 5.64 -0.46 -10.38
N GLY A 105 4.95 -0.60 -11.47
CA GLY A 105 4.82 -1.90 -12.13
C GLY A 105 4.35 -1.77 -13.56
N THR A 106 4.58 -2.83 -14.32
CA THR A 106 4.05 -2.99 -15.67
C THR A 106 3.38 -4.33 -15.81
N LEU A 107 2.30 -4.36 -16.56
CA LEU A 107 1.55 -5.55 -16.88
C LEU A 107 1.58 -5.74 -18.38
N THR A 108 2.08 -6.89 -18.84
CA THR A 108 2.11 -7.26 -20.26
C THR A 108 1.14 -8.42 -20.49
N ILE A 109 0.22 -8.24 -21.40
CA ILE A 109 -0.78 -9.23 -21.79
C ILE A 109 -0.39 -9.76 -23.17
N THR A 110 -0.23 -11.07 -23.29
CA THR A 110 0.18 -11.73 -24.54
C THR A 110 -0.76 -12.87 -24.85
N ASP A 111 -1.22 -12.93 -26.07
CA ASP A 111 -1.94 -14.07 -26.60
C ASP A 111 -0.92 -15.17 -26.98
N ILE A 112 -1.01 -16.32 -26.31
CA ILE A 112 -0.06 -17.42 -26.49
C ILE A 112 -0.62 -18.57 -27.33
N ASP A 113 -1.91 -18.64 -27.53
CA ASP A 113 -2.61 -19.71 -28.22
C ASP A 113 -3.20 -19.28 -29.58
N GLN A 114 -3.12 -18.00 -29.88
CA GLN A 114 -3.44 -17.34 -31.16
C GLN A 114 -4.89 -17.54 -31.63
N GLU A 115 -5.26 -18.71 -32.12
CA GLU A 115 -6.57 -18.95 -32.73
C GLU A 115 -7.58 -19.64 -31.79
N GLU A 116 -7.11 -20.26 -30.69
CA GLU A 116 -7.94 -21.20 -29.91
C GLU A 116 -8.97 -20.46 -29.05
N ASN A 117 -8.68 -19.30 -28.46
CA ASN A 117 -9.57 -18.59 -27.53
C ASN A 117 -10.28 -17.37 -28.13
N GLY A 118 -10.74 -17.47 -29.35
CA GLY A 118 -11.58 -16.46 -29.97
C GLY A 118 -10.89 -15.55 -30.97
N GLY A 119 -9.65 -15.83 -31.37
CA GLY A 119 -8.90 -15.15 -32.39
C GLY A 119 -7.61 -14.52 -31.89
N TYR A 120 -6.79 -14.06 -32.78
CA TYR A 120 -5.48 -13.48 -32.49
C TYR A 120 -5.61 -12.06 -31.90
N PHE A 121 -4.99 -11.80 -30.78
CA PHE A 121 -4.96 -10.50 -30.14
C PHE A 121 -3.52 -9.96 -30.04
N SER A 122 -3.37 -8.65 -30.24
CA SER A 122 -2.04 -8.01 -30.09
C SER A 122 -1.60 -7.96 -28.63
N GLU A 123 -0.27 -8.02 -28.46
CA GLU A 123 0.32 -7.78 -27.13
C GLU A 123 0.03 -6.35 -26.66
N GLU A 124 -0.35 -6.20 -25.41
CA GLU A 124 -0.58 -4.92 -24.75
C GLU A 124 0.26 -4.80 -23.49
N THR A 125 0.88 -3.63 -23.30
CA THR A 125 1.66 -3.33 -22.08
C THR A 125 1.11 -2.09 -21.39
N ILE A 126 0.78 -2.22 -20.10
CA ILE A 126 0.12 -1.21 -19.29
C ILE A 126 1.01 -0.87 -18.11
N SER A 127 1.20 0.43 -17.83
CA SER A 127 1.81 0.91 -16.60
C SER A 127 0.79 0.89 -15.47
N LEU A 128 1.14 0.35 -14.32
CA LEU A 128 0.27 0.39 -13.14
C LEU A 128 0.15 1.80 -12.53
N ASP A 129 1.03 2.72 -12.94
CA ASP A 129 0.93 4.14 -12.54
C ASP A 129 -0.26 4.84 -13.23
N ASP A 130 -0.77 4.27 -14.34
CA ASP A 130 -1.86 4.82 -15.15
C ASP A 130 -3.21 4.17 -14.87
N VAL A 131 -3.30 3.19 -13.95
CA VAL A 131 -4.54 2.47 -13.66
C VAL A 131 -5.17 2.90 -12.35
N GLU A 132 -6.48 2.66 -12.23
CA GLU A 132 -7.19 2.91 -10.98
C GLU A 132 -6.71 2.00 -9.86
N SER A 133 -6.57 2.56 -8.66
CA SER A 133 -6.23 1.79 -7.48
C SER A 133 -7.15 2.11 -6.31
N SER A 134 -7.33 1.13 -5.45
CA SER A 134 -8.05 1.29 -4.19
C SER A 134 -7.14 0.96 -3.01
N THR A 135 -7.20 1.78 -1.97
CA THR A 135 -6.37 1.62 -0.78
C THR A 135 -7.23 1.41 0.45
N LYS A 136 -6.90 0.39 1.25
CA LYS A 136 -7.59 0.06 2.49
C LYS A 136 -6.60 -0.04 3.64
N ILE A 137 -6.90 0.61 4.75
CA ILE A 137 -6.15 0.47 6.00
C ILE A 137 -6.63 -0.80 6.70
N LEU A 138 -5.72 -1.75 6.92
CA LEU A 138 -6.02 -3.04 7.55
C LEU A 138 -5.92 -2.99 9.07
N LYS A 139 -4.98 -2.19 9.60
CA LYS A 139 -4.82 -1.91 11.04
C LYS A 139 -4.48 -0.44 11.25
N GLU A 140 -4.97 0.14 12.33
CA GLU A 140 -4.61 1.52 12.68
C GLU A 140 -3.07 1.66 12.76
N GLY A 141 -2.53 2.38 11.79
CA GLY A 141 -1.16 2.86 11.77
C GLY A 141 -0.08 1.91 11.23
N ALA A 142 -0.39 0.70 10.74
CA ALA A 142 0.68 -0.25 10.38
C ALA A 142 0.56 -0.91 9.00
N ASP A 143 -0.59 -1.44 8.65
CA ASP A 143 -0.73 -2.26 7.45
C ASP A 143 -1.75 -1.63 6.48
N ILE A 144 -1.33 -1.41 5.26
CA ILE A 144 -2.14 -0.84 4.18
C ILE A 144 -2.23 -1.88 3.07
N ALA A 145 -3.39 -2.07 2.47
CA ALA A 145 -3.54 -2.85 1.25
C ALA A 145 -3.92 -1.92 0.10
N THR A 146 -3.20 -2.03 -1.00
CA THR A 146 -3.48 -1.32 -2.25
C THR A 146 -3.75 -2.33 -3.36
N THR A 147 -4.91 -2.21 -4.00
CA THR A 147 -5.30 -3.05 -5.12
C THR A 147 -5.38 -2.22 -6.39
N PHE A 148 -4.67 -2.65 -7.43
CA PHE A 148 -4.75 -2.08 -8.77
C PHE A 148 -5.82 -2.80 -9.58
N HIS A 149 -6.70 -2.05 -10.25
CA HIS A 149 -7.81 -2.56 -11.03
C HIS A 149 -7.56 -2.34 -12.52
N VAL A 150 -7.26 -3.40 -13.25
CA VAL A 150 -6.86 -3.34 -14.66
C VAL A 150 -7.98 -3.91 -15.54
N ASN A 151 -8.68 -3.05 -16.25
CA ASN A 151 -9.67 -3.48 -17.23
C ASN A 151 -9.19 -3.10 -18.63
N VAL A 152 -9.02 -4.10 -19.49
CA VAL A 152 -8.45 -3.96 -20.82
C VAL A 152 -9.38 -4.53 -21.87
N SER A 153 -9.54 -3.79 -22.97
CA SER A 153 -10.21 -4.28 -24.17
C SER A 153 -9.17 -4.43 -25.27
N LEU A 154 -8.97 -5.66 -25.74
CA LEU A 154 -8.05 -5.94 -26.84
C LEU A 154 -8.80 -5.99 -28.18
N GLU A 155 -8.14 -5.47 -29.21
CA GLU A 155 -8.65 -5.60 -30.57
C GLU A 155 -8.18 -6.91 -31.19
N ARG A 156 -9.11 -7.60 -31.85
CA ARG A 156 -8.80 -8.78 -32.63
C ARG A 156 -8.01 -8.36 -33.88
N GLN A 157 -6.91 -8.99 -34.12
CA GLN A 157 -6.17 -8.86 -35.37
C GLN A 157 -6.77 -9.79 -36.42
N GLU A 158 -7.04 -9.27 -37.61
CA GLU A 158 -7.33 -10.15 -38.75
C GLU A 158 -6.06 -10.91 -39.10
N SER A 159 -6.13 -12.24 -39.15
CA SER A 159 -5.05 -13.03 -39.74
C SER A 159 -4.97 -12.63 -41.20
N ASP A 160 -3.88 -11.96 -41.58
CA ASP A 160 -3.55 -11.77 -43.00
C ASP A 160 -3.40 -13.16 -43.61
N GLY A 161 -4.50 -13.64 -44.21
CA GLY A 161 -4.54 -14.94 -44.87
C GLY A 161 -3.60 -14.90 -46.06
N GLU A 162 -2.47 -15.62 -45.95
CA GLU A 162 -1.67 -16.05 -47.12
C GLU A 162 -2.38 -17.12 -47.91
#